data_fb384922228ae5ca691b58e481ee2edd
#
_entry.id   fb384922228ae5ca691b58e481ee2edd
#
_cell.length_a   1.000
_cell.length_b   1.000
_cell.length_c   1.000
_cell.angle_alpha   90.00
_cell.angle_beta   90.00
_cell.angle_gamma   90.00
#
_symmetry.space_group_name_H-M   'P 1'
#
loop_
_entity.id
_entity.type
_entity.pdbx_description
1 polymer ?
#
loop_
_entity_poly.entity_id
_entity_poly.type
_entity_poly.pdbx_seq_one_letter_code
_entity_poly.pdbx_strand_id
1 'polypeptide(L)'
;MNIRKIQAFPMAYPEPHYKGIERYITLVRIEGEDGQVGWGECISQFREATLTTKIIVEQGLAPLLINENALDVERHWRRMLAHVWWYGPEGIAAFAVSAIDMALWDLAGKTLGQPVCRLLGGQLHDKVVAMASFIFDMENFDWTLGEFRWLKEQGYHVVKAGWGMRPEAVFGLDRNKDIDIVRQVRET
;
A
#
# COMPACT_ATOMS: atom_id res chain seq x y z
N MET A 1 -24.68 2.51 -11.10
CA MET A 1 -24.59 3.22 -9.78
C MET A 1 -23.59 4.34 -9.91
N ASN A 2 -23.99 5.57 -9.59
CA ASN A 2 -23.09 6.72 -9.71
C ASN A 2 -22.34 6.96 -8.39
N ILE A 3 -21.17 7.58 -8.52
CA ILE A 3 -20.34 7.97 -7.38
C ILE A 3 -20.94 9.23 -6.75
N ARG A 4 -21.33 9.12 -5.46
CA ARG A 4 -21.89 10.25 -4.69
C ARG A 4 -20.81 11.06 -3.99
N LYS A 5 -19.79 10.39 -3.44
CA LYS A 5 -18.78 11.03 -2.60
C LYS A 5 -17.44 10.30 -2.64
N ILE A 6 -16.36 11.07 -2.65
CA ILE A 6 -14.99 10.57 -2.48
C ILE A 6 -14.33 11.35 -1.36
N GLN A 7 -13.72 10.66 -0.40
CA GLN A 7 -13.02 11.25 0.73
C GLN A 7 -11.70 10.54 0.99
N ALA A 8 -10.70 11.29 1.43
CA ALA A 8 -9.40 10.77 1.82
C ALA A 8 -9.12 11.04 3.30
N PHE A 9 -8.62 10.03 4.00
CA PHE A 9 -8.33 10.04 5.42
C PHE A 9 -6.83 9.81 5.63
N PRO A 10 -6.04 10.88 5.79
CA PRO A 10 -4.66 10.78 6.24
C PRO A 10 -4.61 10.19 7.63
N MET A 11 -3.82 9.16 7.83
CA MET A 11 -3.71 8.44 9.09
C MET A 11 -2.25 8.17 9.43
N ALA A 12 -1.98 8.00 10.71
CA ALA A 12 -0.71 7.51 11.23
C ALA A 12 -0.95 6.49 12.33
N TYR A 13 -0.09 5.50 12.42
CA TYR A 13 -0.10 4.51 13.49
C TYR A 13 1.32 4.06 13.84
N PRO A 14 1.59 3.72 15.10
CA PRO A 14 2.87 3.13 15.48
C PRO A 14 2.96 1.71 14.93
N GLU A 15 4.02 1.42 14.18
CA GLU A 15 4.27 0.09 13.63
C GLU A 15 4.92 -0.80 14.71
N PRO A 16 4.26 -1.84 15.22
CA PRO A 16 4.76 -2.64 16.33
C PRO A 16 6.13 -3.29 16.07
N HIS A 17 6.30 -3.85 14.87
CA HIS A 17 7.52 -4.54 14.47
C HIS A 17 8.62 -3.62 13.93
N TYR A 18 8.47 -2.30 14.09
CA TYR A 18 9.43 -1.27 13.71
C TYR A 18 9.72 -0.32 14.88
N LYS A 19 9.74 -0.86 16.10
CA LYS A 19 10.03 -0.08 17.32
C LYS A 19 9.13 1.14 17.52
N GLY A 20 7.87 1.04 17.08
CA GLY A 20 6.89 2.11 17.22
C GLY A 20 7.11 3.32 16.28
N ILE A 21 7.92 3.17 15.22
CA ILE A 21 8.03 4.20 14.19
C ILE A 21 6.64 4.46 13.60
N GLU A 22 6.26 5.72 13.50
CA GLU A 22 4.99 6.11 12.88
C GLU A 22 5.00 5.77 11.39
N ARG A 23 4.00 5.00 10.99
CA ARG A 23 3.69 4.73 9.59
C ARG A 23 2.54 5.62 9.14
N TYR A 24 2.74 6.26 8.00
CA TYR A 24 1.76 7.18 7.41
C TYR A 24 1.09 6.53 6.21
N ILE A 25 -0.24 6.48 6.22
CA ILE A 25 -1.08 5.95 5.15
C ILE A 25 -2.22 6.92 4.83
N THR A 26 -2.80 6.78 3.65
CA THR A 26 -4.05 7.47 3.29
C THR A 26 -5.08 6.43 2.88
N LEU A 27 -6.19 6.35 3.60
CA LEU A 27 -7.36 5.59 3.17
C LEU A 27 -8.23 6.48 2.27
N VAL A 28 -8.77 5.88 1.21
CA VAL A 28 -9.75 6.53 0.33
C VAL A 28 -11.05 5.78 0.39
N ARG A 29 -12.14 6.53 0.61
CA ARG A 29 -13.50 6.03 0.66
C ARG A 29 -14.30 6.59 -0.50
N ILE A 30 -14.89 5.71 -1.29
CA ILE A 30 -15.83 6.06 -2.37
C ILE A 30 -17.21 5.56 -1.97
N GLU A 31 -18.21 6.41 -2.04
CA GLU A 31 -19.59 6.10 -1.72
C GLU A 31 -20.48 6.23 -2.96
N GLY A 32 -21.23 5.18 -3.27
CA GLY A 32 -22.26 5.18 -4.30
C GLY A 32 -23.56 5.83 -3.87
N GLU A 33 -24.43 6.15 -4.81
CA GLU A 33 -25.77 6.70 -4.55
C GLU A 33 -26.66 5.78 -3.74
N ASP A 34 -26.43 4.46 -3.83
CA ASP A 34 -27.13 3.42 -3.07
C ASP A 34 -26.60 3.26 -1.64
N GLY A 35 -25.59 4.03 -1.25
CA GLY A 35 -24.94 3.97 0.05
C GLY A 35 -23.86 2.91 0.19
N GLN A 36 -23.59 2.08 -0.84
CA GLN A 36 -22.46 1.16 -0.81
C GLN A 36 -21.14 1.92 -0.79
N VAL A 37 -20.12 1.32 -0.17
CA VAL A 37 -18.83 1.96 0.05
C VAL A 37 -17.70 1.06 -0.39
N GLY A 38 -16.82 1.60 -1.23
CA GLY A 38 -15.52 1.02 -1.55
C GLY A 38 -14.38 1.71 -0.81
N TRP A 39 -13.36 0.94 -0.45
CA TRP A 39 -12.17 1.41 0.22
C TRP A 39 -10.91 1.08 -0.57
N GLY A 40 -9.98 2.03 -0.59
CA GLY A 40 -8.63 1.87 -1.09
C GLY A 40 -7.62 2.49 -0.16
N GLU A 41 -6.36 2.15 -0.35
CA GLU A 41 -5.25 2.59 0.48
C GLU A 41 -4.05 2.97 -0.37
N CYS A 42 -3.27 3.92 0.09
CA CYS A 42 -1.88 4.08 -0.33
C CYS A 42 -0.98 4.38 0.87
N ILE A 43 0.24 3.84 0.79
CA ILE A 43 1.30 4.17 1.72
C ILE A 43 2.02 5.41 1.21
N SER A 44 2.19 6.42 2.07
CA SER A 44 2.85 7.67 1.69
C SER A 44 4.18 7.87 2.40
N GLN A 45 4.58 6.98 3.30
CA GLN A 45 5.81 6.95 4.08
C GLN A 45 6.01 8.18 5.00
N PHE A 46 5.60 9.39 4.56
CA PHE A 46 5.81 10.65 5.26
C PHE A 46 4.50 11.41 5.46
N ARG A 47 4.45 12.19 6.55
CA ARG A 47 3.24 12.95 6.93
C ARG A 47 2.79 13.92 5.83
N GLU A 48 3.70 14.70 5.30
CA GLU A 48 3.42 15.69 4.24
C GLU A 48 2.95 15.02 2.94
N ALA A 49 3.49 13.85 2.60
CA ALA A 49 3.05 13.09 1.43
C ALA A 49 1.61 12.59 1.61
N THR A 50 1.25 12.14 2.83
CA THR A 50 -0.11 11.72 3.18
C THR A 50 -1.11 12.88 3.04
N LEU A 51 -0.76 14.07 3.54
CA LEU A 51 -1.59 15.26 3.43
C LEU A 51 -1.72 15.72 1.97
N THR A 52 -0.64 15.66 1.20
CA THR A 52 -0.65 16.02 -0.23
C THR A 52 -1.51 15.04 -1.03
N THR A 53 -1.44 13.73 -0.73
CA THR A 53 -2.30 12.71 -1.34
C THR A 53 -3.78 13.05 -1.12
N LYS A 54 -4.17 13.45 0.10
CA LYS A 54 -5.56 13.90 0.37
C LYS A 54 -5.98 15.05 -0.53
N ILE A 55 -5.14 16.06 -0.69
CA ILE A 55 -5.46 17.23 -1.54
C ILE A 55 -5.65 16.79 -3.00
N ILE A 56 -4.76 15.95 -3.53
CA ILE A 56 -4.87 15.43 -4.90
C ILE A 56 -6.16 14.63 -5.06
N VAL A 57 -6.49 13.74 -4.11
CA VAL A 57 -7.73 12.94 -4.15
C VAL A 57 -8.96 13.84 -4.14
N GLU A 58 -9.09 14.71 -3.13
CA GLU A 58 -10.35 15.43 -2.90
C GLU A 58 -10.56 16.65 -3.81
N GLN A 59 -9.49 17.38 -4.14
CA GLN A 59 -9.58 18.61 -4.92
C GLN A 59 -9.24 18.42 -6.40
N GLY A 60 -8.36 17.45 -6.70
CA GLY A 60 -7.93 17.18 -8.07
C GLY A 60 -8.77 16.11 -8.76
N LEU A 61 -8.84 14.92 -8.17
CA LEU A 61 -9.38 13.73 -8.84
C LEU A 61 -10.88 13.50 -8.58
N ALA A 62 -11.35 13.70 -7.35
CA ALA A 62 -12.76 13.48 -7.00
C ALA A 62 -13.73 14.27 -7.87
N PRO A 63 -13.51 15.55 -8.19
CA PRO A 63 -14.42 16.32 -9.07
C PRO A 63 -14.58 15.73 -10.48
N LEU A 64 -13.61 14.93 -10.94
CA LEU A 64 -13.69 14.25 -12.23
C LEU A 64 -14.63 13.04 -12.21
N LEU A 65 -14.87 12.46 -11.04
CA LEU A 65 -15.52 11.15 -10.89
C LEU A 65 -16.91 11.24 -10.26
N ILE A 66 -17.22 12.30 -9.54
CA ILE A 66 -18.55 12.51 -8.94
C ILE A 66 -19.63 12.52 -10.03
N ASN A 67 -20.76 11.85 -9.75
CA ASN A 67 -21.90 11.61 -10.64
C ASN A 67 -21.59 10.69 -11.84
N GLU A 68 -20.37 10.18 -11.97
CA GLU A 68 -20.03 9.19 -13.00
C GLU A 68 -20.34 7.77 -12.52
N ASN A 69 -20.50 6.83 -13.45
CA ASN A 69 -20.77 5.43 -13.11
C ASN A 69 -19.52 4.77 -12.49
N ALA A 70 -19.63 4.30 -11.25
CA ALA A 70 -18.55 3.68 -10.51
C ALA A 70 -17.96 2.41 -11.15
N LEU A 71 -18.72 1.73 -12.03
CA LEU A 71 -18.27 0.52 -12.70
C LEU A 71 -17.36 0.77 -13.91
N ASP A 72 -17.22 2.01 -14.36
CA ASP A 72 -16.35 2.39 -15.47
C ASP A 72 -14.88 2.55 -15.02
N VAL A 73 -14.34 1.59 -14.27
CA VAL A 73 -13.07 1.68 -13.55
C VAL A 73 -11.92 2.06 -14.47
N GLU A 74 -11.76 1.37 -15.61
CA GLU A 74 -10.69 1.65 -16.59
C GLU A 74 -10.80 3.05 -17.19
N ARG A 75 -12.02 3.54 -17.44
CA ARG A 75 -12.26 4.90 -17.93
C ARG A 75 -11.83 5.94 -16.89
N HIS A 76 -12.13 5.68 -15.61
CA HIS A 76 -11.74 6.55 -14.52
C HIS A 76 -10.24 6.57 -14.32
N TRP A 77 -9.57 5.41 -14.38
CA TRP A 77 -8.13 5.30 -14.36
C TRP A 77 -7.47 6.19 -15.41
N ARG A 78 -7.86 6.04 -16.67
CA ARG A 78 -7.31 6.85 -17.77
C ARG A 78 -7.56 8.34 -17.60
N ARG A 79 -8.75 8.70 -17.12
CA ARG A 79 -9.12 10.10 -16.86
C ARG A 79 -8.28 10.74 -15.76
N MET A 80 -8.02 9.99 -14.67
CA MET A 80 -7.15 10.43 -13.60
C MET A 80 -5.71 10.60 -14.07
N LEU A 81 -5.14 9.66 -14.81
CA LEU A 81 -3.80 9.77 -15.37
C LEU A 81 -3.68 10.96 -16.33
N ALA A 82 -4.68 11.19 -17.17
CA ALA A 82 -4.71 12.33 -18.07
C ALA A 82 -4.75 13.67 -17.31
N HIS A 83 -5.39 13.73 -16.15
CA HIS A 83 -5.45 14.94 -15.33
C HIS A 83 -4.10 15.29 -14.70
N VAL A 84 -3.38 14.28 -14.21
CA VAL A 84 -2.10 14.48 -13.49
C VAL A 84 -0.89 14.63 -14.41
N TRP A 85 -1.08 14.64 -15.72
CA TRP A 85 0.01 14.62 -16.72
C TRP A 85 1.06 15.73 -16.53
N TRP A 86 0.62 16.91 -16.09
CA TRP A 86 1.50 18.09 -15.97
C TRP A 86 2.49 17.99 -14.83
N TYR A 87 2.04 17.51 -13.65
CA TYR A 87 2.91 17.32 -12.49
C TYR A 87 3.41 15.87 -12.35
N GLY A 88 3.10 15.04 -13.35
CA GLY A 88 3.58 13.67 -13.49
C GLY A 88 2.65 12.62 -12.87
N PRO A 89 2.44 11.50 -13.59
CA PRO A 89 1.62 10.39 -13.10
C PRO A 89 2.35 9.49 -12.08
N GLU A 90 3.56 9.87 -11.69
CA GLU A 90 4.42 9.12 -10.78
C GLU A 90 4.43 9.73 -9.37
N GLY A 91 5.04 9.05 -8.40
CA GLY A 91 5.17 9.53 -7.03
C GLY A 91 3.83 9.74 -6.34
N ILE A 92 3.61 10.90 -5.71
CA ILE A 92 2.42 11.18 -4.89
C ILE A 92 1.13 11.16 -5.73
N ALA A 93 1.19 11.57 -7.00
CA ALA A 93 0.04 11.48 -7.89
C ALA A 93 -0.36 10.03 -8.14
N ALA A 94 0.60 9.12 -8.36
CA ALA A 94 0.33 7.68 -8.47
C ALA A 94 -0.29 7.11 -7.19
N PHE A 95 0.13 7.55 -6.02
CA PHE A 95 -0.49 7.14 -4.74
C PHE A 95 -1.97 7.50 -4.69
N ALA A 96 -2.32 8.73 -5.07
CA ALA A 96 -3.71 9.18 -5.10
C ALA A 96 -4.55 8.39 -6.13
N VAL A 97 -4.03 8.21 -7.34
CA VAL A 97 -4.71 7.46 -8.41
C VAL A 97 -4.92 6.00 -7.99
N SER A 98 -3.88 5.34 -7.46
CA SER A 98 -3.96 3.93 -7.03
C SER A 98 -4.95 3.73 -5.88
N ALA A 99 -4.99 4.64 -4.90
CA ALA A 99 -5.94 4.54 -3.80
C ALA A 99 -7.41 4.67 -4.27
N ILE A 100 -7.68 5.58 -5.22
CA ILE A 100 -9.01 5.70 -5.84
C ILE A 100 -9.34 4.44 -6.67
N ASP A 101 -8.39 3.94 -7.45
CA ASP A 101 -8.58 2.75 -8.28
C ASP A 101 -8.94 1.52 -7.44
N MET A 102 -8.20 1.27 -6.36
CA MET A 102 -8.53 0.19 -5.41
C MET A 102 -9.93 0.37 -4.82
N ALA A 103 -10.31 1.60 -4.44
CA ALA A 103 -11.63 1.87 -3.90
C ALA A 103 -12.75 1.66 -4.94
N LEU A 104 -12.51 1.94 -6.21
CA LEU A 104 -13.45 1.67 -7.31
C LEU A 104 -13.62 0.16 -7.52
N TRP A 105 -12.52 -0.62 -7.54
CA TRP A 105 -12.60 -2.07 -7.65
C TRP A 105 -13.30 -2.71 -6.46
N ASP A 106 -13.07 -2.24 -5.23
CA ASP A 106 -13.77 -2.72 -4.04
C ASP A 106 -15.28 -2.42 -4.12
N LEU A 107 -15.63 -1.20 -4.54
CA LEU A 107 -17.02 -0.79 -4.74
C LEU A 107 -17.68 -1.63 -5.85
N ALA A 108 -17.01 -1.83 -6.97
CA ALA A 108 -17.51 -2.65 -8.07
C ALA A 108 -17.76 -4.10 -7.63
N GLY A 109 -16.82 -4.68 -6.88
CA GLY A 109 -16.96 -6.03 -6.33
C GLY A 109 -18.18 -6.16 -5.42
N LYS A 110 -18.39 -5.21 -4.51
CA LYS A 110 -19.55 -5.16 -3.61
C LYS A 110 -20.86 -4.98 -4.38
N THR A 111 -20.88 -4.07 -5.34
CA THR A 111 -22.06 -3.81 -6.19
C THR A 111 -22.49 -5.04 -7.01
N LEU A 112 -21.51 -5.77 -7.54
CA LEU A 112 -21.75 -6.94 -8.38
C LEU A 112 -21.86 -8.24 -7.56
N GLY A 113 -21.65 -8.19 -6.24
CA GLY A 113 -21.64 -9.37 -5.37
C GLY A 113 -20.53 -10.36 -5.72
N GLN A 114 -19.39 -9.85 -6.24
CA GLN A 114 -18.25 -10.66 -6.69
C GLN A 114 -16.95 -10.21 -6.03
N PRO A 115 -16.07 -11.14 -5.62
CA PRO A 115 -14.74 -10.77 -5.17
C PRO A 115 -13.94 -10.16 -6.34
N VAL A 116 -13.08 -9.20 -6.03
CA VAL A 116 -12.28 -8.46 -7.03
C VAL A 116 -11.49 -9.40 -7.95
N CYS A 117 -10.94 -10.51 -7.42
CA CYS A 117 -10.22 -11.50 -8.24
C CYS A 117 -11.08 -12.08 -9.37
N ARG A 118 -12.41 -12.20 -9.18
CA ARG A 118 -13.32 -12.65 -10.24
C ARG A 118 -13.48 -11.61 -11.33
N LEU A 119 -13.53 -10.34 -10.96
CA LEU A 119 -13.64 -9.22 -11.91
C LEU A 119 -12.35 -9.02 -12.71
N LEU A 120 -11.20 -9.37 -12.12
CA LEU A 120 -9.87 -9.27 -12.74
C LEU A 120 -9.45 -10.53 -13.56
N GLY A 121 -10.37 -11.42 -13.87
CA GLY A 121 -10.09 -12.60 -14.72
C GLY A 121 -10.21 -13.95 -14.02
N GLY A 122 -10.49 -13.96 -12.72
CA GLY A 122 -10.77 -15.17 -11.95
C GLY A 122 -9.68 -15.57 -10.97
N GLN A 123 -10.01 -16.55 -10.15
CA GLN A 123 -9.11 -17.05 -9.10
C GLN A 123 -8.15 -18.09 -9.70
N LEU A 124 -6.86 -17.82 -9.63
CA LEU A 124 -5.81 -18.73 -10.10
C LEU A 124 -5.36 -19.71 -9.00
N HIS A 125 -5.32 -19.27 -7.75
CA HIS A 125 -4.89 -20.05 -6.59
C HIS A 125 -5.87 -19.91 -5.43
N ASP A 126 -6.13 -21.01 -4.71
CA ASP A 126 -6.96 -20.98 -3.50
C ASP A 126 -6.26 -20.29 -2.32
N LYS A 127 -4.93 -20.40 -2.28
CA LYS A 127 -4.06 -19.79 -1.26
C LYS A 127 -2.80 -19.23 -1.90
N VAL A 128 -2.32 -18.12 -1.35
CA VAL A 128 -1.06 -17.49 -1.73
C VAL A 128 -0.12 -17.56 -0.53
N VAL A 129 1.15 -17.92 -0.77
CA VAL A 129 2.17 -17.92 0.29
C VAL A 129 2.43 -16.48 0.74
N ALA A 130 2.20 -16.21 2.01
CA ALA A 130 2.51 -14.92 2.60
C ALA A 130 4.02 -14.76 2.81
N MET A 131 4.51 -13.57 2.51
CA MET A 131 5.88 -13.16 2.79
C MET A 131 5.86 -12.09 3.88
N ALA A 132 6.59 -12.30 4.96
CA ALA A 132 6.82 -11.28 5.97
C ALA A 132 7.83 -10.24 5.46
N SER A 133 7.64 -8.98 5.84
CA SER A 133 8.56 -7.90 5.45
C SER A 133 8.86 -7.03 6.65
N PHE A 134 10.15 -6.81 6.95
CA PHE A 134 10.57 -5.92 8.02
C PHE A 134 11.90 -5.23 7.71
N ILE A 135 12.27 -4.23 8.49
CA ILE A 135 13.49 -3.42 8.34
C ILE A 135 14.56 -3.93 9.30
N PHE A 136 15.79 -4.08 8.81
CA PHE A 136 16.95 -4.40 9.67
C PHE A 136 17.25 -3.27 10.64
N ASP A 137 17.52 -3.64 11.89
CA ASP A 137 18.22 -2.77 12.82
C ASP A 137 19.68 -3.19 12.88
N MET A 138 20.55 -2.43 12.24
CA MET A 138 21.99 -2.70 12.20
C MET A 138 22.70 -2.21 13.45
N GLU A 139 22.10 -1.34 14.26
CA GLU A 139 22.63 -0.91 15.56
C GLU A 139 22.33 -1.94 16.66
N ASN A 140 21.24 -2.71 16.48
CA ASN A 140 20.86 -3.84 17.33
C ASN A 140 20.52 -5.07 16.48
N PHE A 141 21.56 -5.72 15.98
CA PHE A 141 21.39 -6.86 15.09
C PHE A 141 20.81 -8.10 15.81
N ASP A 142 21.00 -8.23 17.12
CA ASP A 142 20.37 -9.28 17.93
C ASP A 142 18.83 -9.16 17.90
N TRP A 143 18.30 -7.94 17.93
CA TRP A 143 16.87 -7.70 17.72
C TRP A 143 16.44 -8.16 16.34
N THR A 144 17.19 -7.82 15.29
CA THR A 144 16.93 -8.28 13.91
C THR A 144 16.86 -9.80 13.81
N LEU A 145 17.80 -10.51 14.44
CA LEU A 145 17.79 -11.98 14.50
C LEU A 145 16.58 -12.49 15.32
N GLY A 146 16.20 -11.78 16.37
CA GLY A 146 14.98 -12.05 17.14
C GLY A 146 13.71 -12.01 16.29
N GLU A 147 13.58 -11.00 15.42
CA GLU A 147 12.45 -10.90 14.47
C GLU A 147 12.42 -12.07 13.48
N PHE A 148 13.56 -12.52 12.96
CA PHE A 148 13.59 -13.72 12.11
C PHE A 148 13.11 -14.97 12.85
N ARG A 149 13.53 -15.19 14.12
CA ARG A 149 13.05 -16.31 14.94
C ARG A 149 11.56 -16.24 15.15
N TRP A 150 11.06 -15.08 15.55
CA TRP A 150 9.64 -14.85 15.78
C TRP A 150 8.81 -15.11 14.50
N LEU A 151 9.23 -14.58 13.34
CA LEU A 151 8.55 -14.81 12.07
C LEU A 151 8.53 -16.30 11.67
N LYS A 152 9.63 -17.03 11.91
CA LYS A 152 9.70 -18.47 11.68
C LYS A 152 8.72 -19.23 12.58
N GLU A 153 8.62 -18.84 13.86
CA GLU A 153 7.65 -19.42 14.82
C GLU A 153 6.20 -19.12 14.43
N GLN A 154 5.93 -17.96 13.80
CA GLN A 154 4.61 -17.63 13.22
C GLN A 154 4.30 -18.41 11.93
N GLY A 155 5.22 -19.20 11.41
CA GLY A 155 5.02 -20.03 10.22
C GLY A 155 5.31 -19.33 8.90
N TYR A 156 5.99 -18.20 8.90
CA TYR A 156 6.45 -17.57 7.66
C TYR A 156 7.65 -18.35 7.08
N HIS A 157 7.52 -18.76 5.81
CA HIS A 157 8.58 -19.44 5.06
C HIS A 157 9.40 -18.51 4.19
N VAL A 158 8.91 -17.31 3.94
CA VAL A 158 9.58 -16.29 3.14
C VAL A 158 9.61 -14.98 3.92
N VAL A 159 10.80 -14.41 4.01
CA VAL A 159 11.01 -13.11 4.69
C VAL A 159 11.73 -12.18 3.72
N LYS A 160 11.21 -10.97 3.55
CA LYS A 160 11.83 -9.88 2.81
C LYS A 160 12.40 -8.88 3.81
N ALA A 161 13.72 -8.76 3.84
CA ALA A 161 14.43 -7.87 4.74
C ALA A 161 15.75 -7.41 4.09
N GLY A 162 16.57 -6.60 4.78
CA GLY A 162 17.91 -6.23 4.31
C GLY A 162 18.06 -4.74 3.98
N TRP A 163 17.02 -3.92 4.19
CA TRP A 163 17.13 -2.47 4.13
C TRP A 163 16.88 -1.86 5.53
N GLY A 164 17.35 -0.64 5.75
CA GLY A 164 17.16 0.11 6.99
C GLY A 164 16.60 1.50 6.73
N MET A 165 16.36 2.23 7.80
CA MET A 165 15.85 3.62 7.72
C MET A 165 16.93 4.63 7.32
N ARG A 166 18.21 4.24 7.35
CA ARG A 166 19.35 5.08 6.97
C ARG A 166 20.09 4.45 5.79
N PRO A 167 20.65 5.25 4.87
CA PRO A 167 21.40 4.73 3.71
C PRO A 167 22.53 3.77 4.09
N GLU A 168 23.21 4.02 5.23
CA GLU A 168 24.31 3.19 5.74
C GLU A 168 23.86 1.90 6.43
N ALA A 169 22.59 1.77 6.72
CA ALA A 169 21.99 0.59 7.36
C ALA A 169 21.39 -0.39 6.34
N VAL A 170 21.88 -0.37 5.10
CA VAL A 170 21.38 -1.22 4.02
C VAL A 170 22.33 -2.37 3.73
N PHE A 171 21.71 -3.46 3.32
CA PHE A 171 22.39 -4.62 2.76
C PHE A 171 22.92 -4.29 1.36
N GLY A 172 24.12 -4.78 1.02
CA GLY A 172 24.72 -4.56 -0.29
C GLY A 172 25.85 -3.54 -0.34
N LEU A 173 26.21 -2.92 0.79
CA LEU A 173 27.30 -1.93 0.85
C LEU A 173 28.67 -2.56 1.15
N ASP A 174 28.72 -3.64 1.92
CA ASP A 174 29.95 -4.34 2.33
C ASP A 174 29.74 -5.85 2.19
N ARG A 175 30.41 -6.43 1.18
CA ARG A 175 30.30 -7.85 0.86
C ARG A 175 30.57 -8.78 2.05
N ASN A 176 31.57 -8.47 2.88
CA ASN A 176 31.93 -9.36 4.00
C ASN A 176 30.87 -9.29 5.11
N LYS A 177 30.40 -8.09 5.42
CA LYS A 177 29.28 -7.91 6.36
C LYS A 177 28.00 -8.59 5.86
N ASP A 178 27.70 -8.46 4.59
CA ASP A 178 26.52 -9.10 3.97
C ASP A 178 26.58 -10.62 4.09
N ILE A 179 27.75 -11.23 3.85
CA ILE A 179 27.96 -12.68 4.02
C ILE A 179 27.74 -13.10 5.48
N ASP A 180 28.26 -12.33 6.42
CA ASP A 180 28.12 -12.64 7.85
C ASP A 180 26.68 -12.48 8.34
N ILE A 181 25.96 -11.44 7.86
CA ILE A 181 24.53 -11.25 8.11
C ILE A 181 23.74 -12.46 7.61
N VAL A 182 23.95 -12.86 6.35
CA VAL A 182 23.22 -14.02 5.77
C VAL A 182 23.53 -15.31 6.55
N ARG A 183 24.77 -15.51 6.97
CA ARG A 183 25.15 -16.68 7.77
C ARG A 183 24.40 -16.70 9.09
N GLN A 184 24.44 -15.61 9.85
CA GLN A 184 23.76 -15.51 11.14
C GLN A 184 22.24 -15.69 11.01
N VAL A 185 21.61 -15.10 9.98
CA VAL A 185 20.18 -15.28 9.71
C VAL A 185 19.85 -16.75 9.39
N ARG A 186 20.73 -17.46 8.67
CA ARG A 186 20.51 -18.88 8.34
C ARG A 186 20.66 -19.82 9.53
N GLU A 187 21.48 -19.46 10.49
CA GLU A 187 21.69 -20.21 11.73
C GLU A 187 20.56 -19.97 12.75
N THR A 188 19.73 -18.96 12.51
CA THR A 188 18.55 -18.59 13.31
C THR A 188 17.31 -19.36 12.88
#